data_95123cbce0bae21112257b18562fcbb5
#
_entry.id   95123cbce0bae21112257b18562fcbb5
#
_cell.length_a   1.000
_cell.length_b   1.000
_cell.length_c   1.000
_cell.angle_alpha   90.00
_cell.angle_beta   90.00
_cell.angle_gamma   90.00
#
_symmetry.space_group_name_H-M   'P 1'
#
loop_
_entity.id
_entity.type
_entity.pdbx_description
1 polymer ?
#
loop_
_entity_poly.entity_id
_entity_poly.type
_entity_poly.pdbx_seq_one_letter_code
_entity_poly.pdbx_strand_id
1 'polypeptide(L)'
;SDRCELDSVAIECTVLIPRLRTLREFRTMSIQPYQVHVYRDGQWEELSTSELLPGDLMSVTRTKADSALPCDVILASGSAIVNEAMLSGESTPLLKEGITLRNKTDILNDQGADKQHCLFGGTKTLQVTPGEPLEGVPAPPDGGALAMVLRTGFGTTQGRLIRLMVFTNENRVSANNWESFVFIAFLLIFAIAASAYVWVNGLKMNRPKGKLMLDCVLIITSVVPPELPMELSMAVNASLVALAKHAIFCTEPFRIPYAGRVDVCCFDKTGTITGEDLEVQGIVGTTSNGSEPLSDTLVDPTQASTTTKLVLAAAHSLVIVDDEVVGDPMERRALESIGWTVKPGDVICSNEAKGSQVKIQTRFLFSSALKRMSTLSQLPSNKQLLAATKGAPEDVSYKPLTLPTTPYG
;
A
#
# COMPACT_ATOMS: atom_id res chain seq x y z
N SER A 1 -50.45 -13.60 9.07
CA SER A 1 -49.23 -13.96 9.84
C SER A 1 -48.13 -14.41 8.88
N ASP A 2 -48.39 -15.38 7.99
CA ASP A 2 -47.37 -15.98 7.14
C ASP A 2 -46.70 -15.03 6.10
N ARG A 3 -47.44 -14.02 5.60
CA ARG A 3 -46.87 -13.03 4.67
C ARG A 3 -45.85 -12.08 5.36
N CYS A 4 -46.11 -11.61 6.58
CA CYS A 4 -45.19 -10.75 7.30
C CYS A 4 -43.90 -11.49 7.69
N GLU A 5 -43.97 -12.78 7.99
CA GLU A 5 -42.76 -13.57 8.28
C GLU A 5 -41.93 -13.81 7.01
N LEU A 6 -42.57 -14.07 5.87
CA LEU A 6 -41.91 -14.23 4.57
C LEU A 6 -41.21 -12.92 4.11
N ASP A 7 -41.89 -11.78 4.30
CA ASP A 7 -41.32 -10.47 3.96
C ASP A 7 -40.14 -10.12 4.87
N SER A 8 -40.17 -10.46 6.17
CA SER A 8 -39.09 -10.29 7.08
C SER A 8 -37.86 -11.12 6.70
N VAL A 9 -38.07 -12.41 6.37
CA VAL A 9 -36.99 -13.31 5.90
C VAL A 9 -36.39 -12.83 4.59
N ALA A 10 -37.22 -12.35 3.66
CA ALA A 10 -36.74 -11.81 2.40
C ALA A 10 -35.89 -10.58 2.59
N ILE A 11 -36.23 -9.68 3.53
CA ILE A 11 -35.45 -8.48 3.85
C ILE A 11 -34.12 -8.87 4.51
N GLU A 12 -34.11 -9.79 5.45
CA GLU A 12 -32.87 -10.26 6.04
C GLU A 12 -31.95 -10.92 5.02
N CYS A 13 -32.50 -11.70 4.08
CA CYS A 13 -31.72 -12.27 2.99
C CYS A 13 -31.08 -11.20 2.08
N THR A 14 -31.78 -10.09 1.80
CA THR A 14 -31.22 -8.99 1.01
C THR A 14 -30.06 -8.28 1.67
N VAL A 15 -29.98 -8.28 2.98
CA VAL A 15 -28.86 -7.73 3.77
C VAL A 15 -27.74 -8.75 3.93
N LEU A 16 -28.08 -10.02 4.18
CA LEU A 16 -27.12 -11.07 4.46
C LEU A 16 -26.30 -11.50 3.22
N ILE A 17 -26.97 -11.58 2.05
CA ILE A 17 -26.31 -12.01 0.82
C ILE A 17 -25.16 -11.07 0.40
N PRO A 18 -25.34 -9.74 0.33
CA PRO A 18 -24.23 -8.82 0.05
C PRO A 18 -23.11 -8.93 1.07
N ARG A 19 -23.44 -9.08 2.36
CA ARG A 19 -22.43 -9.24 3.42
C ARG A 19 -21.60 -10.50 3.26
N LEU A 20 -22.24 -11.63 2.95
CA LEU A 20 -21.52 -12.88 2.67
C LEU A 20 -20.65 -12.77 1.42
N ARG A 21 -21.12 -12.07 0.40
CA ARG A 21 -20.36 -11.81 -0.82
C ARG A 21 -19.12 -10.97 -0.51
N THR A 22 -19.26 -9.88 0.24
CA THR A 22 -18.15 -9.03 0.71
C THR A 22 -17.12 -9.83 1.51
N LEU A 23 -17.55 -10.66 2.46
CA LEU A 23 -16.65 -11.53 3.23
C LEU A 23 -15.93 -12.56 2.36
N ARG A 24 -16.60 -13.05 1.31
CA ARG A 24 -15.97 -13.96 0.35
C ARG A 24 -14.92 -13.24 -0.51
N GLU A 25 -15.19 -12.02 -0.93
CA GLU A 25 -14.23 -11.19 -1.68
C GLU A 25 -13.02 -10.83 -0.84
N PHE A 26 -13.17 -10.52 0.44
CA PHE A 26 -12.03 -10.33 1.37
C PHE A 26 -11.15 -11.59 1.49
N ARG A 27 -11.72 -12.79 1.41
CA ARG A 27 -10.93 -14.03 1.39
C ARG A 27 -10.14 -14.22 0.10
N THR A 28 -10.62 -13.70 -1.02
CA THR A 28 -9.91 -13.76 -2.31
C THR A 28 -8.80 -12.73 -2.43
N MET A 29 -8.78 -11.69 -1.57
CA MET A 29 -7.70 -10.70 -1.46
C MET A 29 -6.45 -11.26 -0.75
N SER A 30 -6.47 -12.48 -0.24
CA SER A 30 -5.29 -13.11 0.33
C SER A 30 -4.25 -13.37 -0.77
N ILE A 31 -2.96 -13.21 -0.41
CA ILE A 31 -1.85 -13.53 -1.30
C ILE A 31 -1.98 -15.00 -1.71
N GLN A 32 -2.01 -15.26 -3.03
CA GLN A 32 -2.05 -16.62 -3.54
C GLN A 32 -0.76 -17.35 -3.16
N PRO A 33 -0.84 -18.58 -2.63
CA PRO A 33 0.36 -19.34 -2.29
C PRO A 33 1.24 -19.59 -3.51
N TYR A 34 2.56 -19.44 -3.36
CA TYR A 34 3.55 -19.75 -4.37
C TYR A 34 4.75 -20.43 -3.73
N GLN A 35 5.65 -21.01 -4.52
CA GLN A 35 6.81 -21.73 -4.05
C GLN A 35 7.96 -20.79 -3.72
N VAL A 36 8.65 -21.04 -2.61
CA VAL A 36 9.83 -20.32 -2.14
C VAL A 36 10.88 -21.29 -1.62
N HIS A 37 12.14 -20.92 -1.71
CA HIS A 37 13.22 -21.72 -1.14
C HIS A 37 13.38 -21.39 0.34
N VAL A 38 13.37 -22.42 1.16
CA VAL A 38 13.53 -22.36 2.62
C VAL A 38 14.66 -23.27 3.04
N TYR A 39 15.51 -22.80 3.94
CA TYR A 39 16.62 -23.58 4.48
C TYR A 39 16.19 -24.26 5.78
N ARG A 40 16.03 -25.59 5.73
CA ARG A 40 15.69 -26.44 6.88
C ARG A 40 16.61 -27.66 6.89
N ASP A 41 16.90 -28.19 8.06
CA ASP A 41 17.67 -29.43 8.26
C ASP A 41 18.98 -29.48 7.48
N GLY A 42 19.62 -28.32 7.27
CA GLY A 42 20.92 -28.22 6.60
C GLY A 42 20.87 -28.20 5.08
N GLN A 43 19.68 -28.09 4.47
CA GLN A 43 19.51 -28.03 3.01
C GLN A 43 18.43 -27.06 2.59
N TRP A 44 18.51 -26.61 1.32
CA TRP A 44 17.48 -25.80 0.70
C TRP A 44 16.36 -26.69 0.17
N GLU A 45 15.11 -26.38 0.56
CA GLU A 45 13.91 -27.06 0.12
C GLU A 45 12.95 -26.05 -0.51
N GLU A 46 12.17 -26.48 -1.50
CA GLU A 46 11.12 -25.67 -2.10
C GLU A 46 9.80 -25.95 -1.40
N LEU A 47 9.27 -24.95 -0.69
CA LEU A 47 8.05 -25.05 0.10
C LEU A 47 7.01 -24.02 -0.36
N SER A 48 5.73 -24.34 -0.14
CA SER A 48 4.66 -23.36 -0.33
C SER A 48 4.74 -22.26 0.73
N THR A 49 4.44 -21.01 0.32
CA THR A 49 4.38 -19.87 1.26
C THR A 49 3.36 -20.05 2.38
N SER A 50 2.39 -20.97 2.22
CA SER A 50 1.44 -21.33 3.27
C SER A 50 2.03 -22.19 4.39
N GLU A 51 3.22 -22.76 4.20
CA GLU A 51 3.91 -23.66 5.14
C GLU A 51 5.06 -22.97 5.89
N LEU A 52 5.24 -21.65 5.66
CA LEU A 52 6.26 -20.86 6.33
C LEU A 52 5.95 -20.70 7.83
N LEU A 53 6.97 -20.86 8.63
CA LEU A 53 6.92 -20.72 10.08
C LEU A 53 7.84 -19.58 10.54
N PRO A 54 7.50 -18.86 11.62
CA PRO A 54 8.42 -17.93 12.25
C PRO A 54 9.73 -18.62 12.65
N GLY A 55 10.86 -18.02 12.26
CA GLY A 55 12.19 -18.58 12.46
C GLY A 55 12.77 -19.29 11.23
N ASP A 56 11.98 -19.59 10.21
CA ASP A 56 12.50 -20.14 8.96
C ASP A 56 13.47 -19.16 8.29
N LEU A 57 14.54 -19.71 7.70
CA LEU A 57 15.41 -18.99 6.79
C LEU A 57 14.91 -19.19 5.36
N MET A 58 14.57 -18.10 4.66
CA MET A 58 14.05 -18.16 3.30
C MET A 58 14.85 -17.29 2.35
N SER A 59 14.79 -17.64 1.09
CA SER A 59 15.27 -16.80 0.00
C SER A 59 14.20 -15.80 -0.41
N VAL A 60 14.59 -14.54 -0.44
CA VAL A 60 13.76 -13.46 -0.99
C VAL A 60 14.24 -13.12 -2.38
N THR A 61 13.34 -13.21 -3.34
CA THR A 61 13.57 -12.83 -4.74
C THR A 61 12.64 -11.71 -5.16
N ARG A 62 12.81 -11.20 -6.37
CA ARG A 62 11.88 -10.26 -6.98
C ARG A 62 10.48 -10.90 -7.05
N THR A 63 9.47 -10.17 -6.60
CA THR A 63 8.08 -10.63 -6.70
C THR A 63 7.59 -10.50 -8.15
N LYS A 64 6.86 -11.51 -8.63
CA LYS A 64 6.15 -11.44 -9.92
C LYS A 64 5.04 -10.40 -9.87
N ALA A 65 4.52 -9.99 -11.02
CA ALA A 65 3.53 -8.91 -11.12
C ALA A 65 2.32 -9.12 -10.19
N ASP A 66 1.83 -10.36 -10.07
CA ASP A 66 0.64 -10.72 -9.29
C ASP A 66 0.96 -11.30 -7.90
N SER A 67 2.21 -11.27 -7.47
CA SER A 67 2.62 -11.79 -6.16
C SER A 67 3.10 -10.67 -5.25
N ALA A 68 3.06 -10.92 -3.94
CA ALA A 68 3.58 -10.05 -2.92
C ALA A 68 4.31 -10.90 -1.87
N LEU A 69 5.12 -10.28 -1.04
CA LEU A 69 5.83 -10.98 0.04
C LEU A 69 4.80 -11.63 0.99
N PRO A 70 4.94 -12.93 1.31
CA PRO A 70 3.90 -13.68 2.03
C PRO A 70 3.88 -13.44 3.53
N CYS A 71 4.98 -12.96 4.09
CA CYS A 71 5.18 -12.82 5.53
C CYS A 71 6.11 -11.65 5.88
N ASP A 72 6.16 -11.25 7.15
CA ASP A 72 7.14 -10.29 7.62
C ASP A 72 8.47 -11.02 7.83
N VAL A 73 9.52 -10.51 7.19
CA VAL A 73 10.87 -11.08 7.29
C VAL A 73 11.89 -10.01 7.63
N ILE A 74 13.02 -10.43 8.21
CA ILE A 74 14.19 -9.60 8.40
C ILE A 74 15.28 -10.06 7.44
N LEU A 75 15.86 -9.12 6.69
CA LEU A 75 17.01 -9.43 5.84
C LEU A 75 18.22 -9.76 6.71
N ALA A 76 18.70 -10.98 6.57
CA ALA A 76 19.91 -11.43 7.24
C ALA A 76 21.16 -11.04 6.44
N SER A 77 21.08 -11.08 5.10
CA SER A 77 22.17 -10.71 4.20
C SER A 77 21.60 -10.23 2.86
N GLY A 78 22.28 -9.32 2.20
CA GLY A 78 21.87 -8.73 0.94
C GLY A 78 21.08 -7.43 1.10
N SER A 79 20.43 -7.00 0.01
CA SER A 79 19.58 -5.82 0.00
C SER A 79 18.39 -6.01 -0.94
N ALA A 80 17.32 -5.27 -0.68
CA ALA A 80 16.13 -5.29 -1.51
C ALA A 80 15.53 -3.89 -1.66
N ILE A 81 15.07 -3.55 -2.85
CA ILE A 81 14.24 -2.36 -3.10
C ILE A 81 12.79 -2.83 -3.09
N VAL A 82 11.99 -2.25 -2.23
CA VAL A 82 10.59 -2.65 -2.00
C VAL A 82 9.63 -1.49 -2.19
N ASN A 83 8.44 -1.82 -2.66
CA ASN A 83 7.31 -0.90 -2.69
C ASN A 83 6.37 -1.25 -1.53
N GLU A 84 6.29 -0.38 -0.54
CA GLU A 84 5.44 -0.51 0.64
C GLU A 84 4.13 0.31 0.54
N ALA A 85 3.71 0.71 -0.65
CA ALA A 85 2.52 1.55 -0.85
C ALA A 85 1.25 0.96 -0.19
N MET A 86 1.10 -0.35 -0.19
CA MET A 86 -0.02 -1.06 0.47
C MET A 86 -0.07 -0.87 1.99
N LEU A 87 1.05 -0.54 2.63
CA LEU A 87 1.16 -0.36 4.08
C LEU A 87 1.30 1.11 4.49
N SER A 88 2.12 1.86 3.77
CA SER A 88 2.43 3.27 4.08
C SER A 88 1.58 4.28 3.31
N GLY A 89 0.94 3.86 2.23
CA GLY A 89 0.30 4.77 1.27
C GLY A 89 1.26 5.54 0.38
N GLU A 90 2.58 5.37 0.53
CA GLU A 90 3.59 6.06 -0.26
C GLU A 90 4.15 5.14 -1.34
N SER A 91 4.10 5.57 -2.58
CA SER A 91 4.57 4.79 -3.74
C SER A 91 6.09 4.84 -3.96
N THR A 92 6.81 5.68 -3.20
CA THR A 92 8.28 5.76 -3.26
C THR A 92 8.93 4.45 -2.84
N PRO A 93 9.77 3.84 -3.67
CA PRO A 93 10.50 2.63 -3.31
C PRO A 93 11.46 2.88 -2.14
N LEU A 94 11.56 1.89 -1.26
CA LEU A 94 12.44 1.94 -0.10
C LEU A 94 13.55 0.90 -0.24
N LEU A 95 14.78 1.31 0.02
CA LEU A 95 15.90 0.39 0.14
C LEU A 95 15.89 -0.27 1.52
N LYS A 96 16.02 -1.58 1.53
CA LYS A 96 16.20 -2.41 2.73
C LYS A 96 17.54 -3.14 2.64
N GLU A 97 18.25 -3.21 3.75
CA GLU A 97 19.58 -3.83 3.82
C GLU A 97 19.65 -4.90 4.91
N GLY A 98 20.56 -5.85 4.75
CA GLY A 98 20.77 -6.91 5.73
C GLY A 98 21.24 -6.39 7.09
N ILE A 99 20.84 -7.10 8.15
CA ILE A 99 21.14 -6.70 9.55
C ILE A 99 22.60 -6.98 9.98
N THR A 100 23.46 -7.39 9.09
CA THR A 100 24.84 -7.86 9.37
C THR A 100 25.71 -6.87 10.15
N LEU A 101 25.40 -5.58 10.12
CA LEU A 101 26.19 -4.53 10.77
C LEU A 101 25.76 -4.23 12.22
N ARG A 102 24.81 -4.97 12.77
CA ARG A 102 24.29 -4.72 14.12
C ARG A 102 24.96 -5.57 15.18
N ASN A 103 25.00 -5.04 16.42
CA ASN A 103 25.51 -5.81 17.55
C ASN A 103 24.56 -6.96 17.90
N LYS A 104 25.13 -8.14 18.21
CA LYS A 104 24.37 -9.35 18.54
C LYS A 104 23.51 -9.22 19.81
N THR A 105 23.77 -8.22 20.65
CA THR A 105 23.07 -7.96 21.91
C THR A 105 21.89 -7.01 21.78
N ASP A 106 21.71 -6.36 20.62
CA ASP A 106 20.65 -5.41 20.40
C ASP A 106 19.29 -6.10 20.24
N ILE A 107 18.28 -5.53 20.90
CA ILE A 107 16.89 -6.02 20.77
C ILE A 107 16.32 -5.49 19.46
N LEU A 108 15.71 -6.36 18.68
CA LEU A 108 15.06 -6.02 17.43
C LEU A 108 13.85 -5.10 17.66
N ASN A 109 13.86 -3.93 17.00
CA ASN A 109 12.76 -2.98 16.99
C ASN A 109 12.29 -2.74 15.55
N ASP A 110 11.41 -3.62 15.10
CA ASP A 110 10.86 -3.63 13.72
C ASP A 110 9.99 -2.41 13.37
N GLN A 111 9.48 -1.69 14.35
CA GLN A 111 8.71 -0.45 14.15
C GLN A 111 9.57 0.82 14.26
N GLY A 112 10.81 0.68 14.69
CA GLY A 112 11.74 1.79 14.90
C GLY A 112 13.01 1.67 14.06
N ALA A 113 14.16 1.60 14.75
CA ALA A 113 15.49 1.64 14.13
C ALA A 113 15.75 0.49 13.13
N ASP A 114 15.10 -0.68 13.33
CA ASP A 114 15.33 -1.85 12.48
C ASP A 114 14.35 -1.98 11.32
N LYS A 115 13.46 -1.02 11.16
CA LYS A 115 12.49 -0.99 10.05
C LYS A 115 13.20 -1.07 8.68
N GLN A 116 14.41 -0.52 8.57
CA GLN A 116 15.22 -0.59 7.34
C GLN A 116 15.72 -2.01 7.01
N HIS A 117 15.71 -2.93 7.96
CA HIS A 117 16.13 -4.32 7.78
C HIS A 117 14.94 -5.27 7.59
N CYS A 118 13.72 -4.78 7.82
CA CYS A 118 12.48 -5.56 7.74
C CYS A 118 11.76 -5.38 6.42
N LEU A 119 11.35 -6.49 5.82
CA LEU A 119 10.43 -6.55 4.70
C LEU A 119 9.08 -7.01 5.24
N PHE A 120 8.03 -6.30 4.89
CA PHE A 120 6.69 -6.58 5.41
C PHE A 120 5.84 -7.37 4.42
N GLY A 121 5.03 -8.29 4.94
CA GLY A 121 4.07 -9.03 4.14
C GLY A 121 3.13 -8.11 3.37
N GLY A 122 2.80 -8.47 2.12
CA GLY A 122 1.98 -7.67 1.22
C GLY A 122 2.76 -6.64 0.39
N THR A 123 4.05 -6.44 0.65
CA THR A 123 4.90 -5.54 -0.15
C THR A 123 5.42 -6.23 -1.41
N LYS A 124 5.73 -5.42 -2.43
CA LYS A 124 6.36 -5.91 -3.67
C LYS A 124 7.86 -5.64 -3.63
N THR A 125 8.65 -6.68 -3.84
CA THR A 125 10.10 -6.55 -4.05
C THR A 125 10.38 -6.24 -5.51
N LEU A 126 10.91 -5.04 -5.77
CA LEU A 126 11.20 -4.57 -7.13
C LEU A 126 12.56 -5.08 -7.62
N GLN A 127 13.54 -5.06 -6.73
CA GLN A 127 14.89 -5.54 -7.01
C GLN A 127 15.45 -6.20 -5.76
N VAL A 128 16.20 -7.26 -5.93
CA VAL A 128 16.90 -7.96 -4.84
C VAL A 128 18.35 -8.14 -5.25
N THR A 129 19.26 -7.86 -4.32
CA THR A 129 20.69 -8.08 -4.49
C THR A 129 21.13 -9.10 -3.42
N PRO A 130 21.63 -10.26 -3.81
CA PRO A 130 22.16 -11.24 -2.87
C PRO A 130 23.33 -10.64 -2.09
N GLY A 131 23.45 -11.01 -0.84
CA GLY A 131 24.57 -10.62 0.02
C GLY A 131 25.61 -11.74 0.15
N GLU A 132 26.57 -11.50 1.05
CA GLU A 132 27.52 -12.55 1.41
C GLU A 132 26.81 -13.69 2.12
N PRO A 133 27.18 -14.95 1.84
CA PRO A 133 26.64 -16.10 2.56
C PRO A 133 26.90 -15.99 4.06
N LEU A 134 25.92 -16.35 4.87
CA LEU A 134 26.12 -16.44 6.31
C LEU A 134 26.92 -17.69 6.66
N GLU A 135 27.67 -17.62 7.75
CA GLU A 135 28.46 -18.74 8.25
C GLU A 135 27.55 -19.96 8.52
N GLY A 136 27.82 -21.07 7.86
CA GLY A 136 27.02 -22.29 7.97
C GLY A 136 25.75 -22.37 7.11
N VAL A 137 25.42 -21.35 6.31
CA VAL A 137 24.26 -21.37 5.40
C VAL A 137 24.75 -21.17 3.96
N PRO A 138 24.57 -22.14 3.06
CA PRO A 138 24.94 -21.99 1.66
C PRO A 138 24.05 -20.92 0.99
N ALA A 139 24.58 -20.31 -0.06
CA ALA A 139 23.81 -19.32 -0.84
C ALA A 139 22.51 -19.93 -1.37
N PRO A 140 21.41 -19.14 -1.44
CA PRO A 140 20.16 -19.62 -1.99
C PRO A 140 20.30 -20.05 -3.47
N PRO A 141 19.65 -21.14 -3.90
CA PRO A 141 19.79 -21.69 -5.24
C PRO A 141 19.21 -20.76 -6.32
N ASP A 142 18.29 -19.88 -5.96
CA ASP A 142 17.63 -18.91 -6.83
C ASP A 142 18.35 -17.54 -6.88
N GLY A 143 19.49 -17.40 -6.19
CA GLY A 143 20.25 -16.15 -6.15
C GLY A 143 19.55 -15.02 -5.40
N GLY A 144 18.57 -15.31 -4.55
CA GLY A 144 17.88 -14.34 -3.73
C GLY A 144 18.68 -13.86 -2.51
N ALA A 145 18.16 -12.89 -1.80
CA ALA A 145 18.70 -12.42 -0.52
C ALA A 145 18.21 -13.31 0.62
N LEU A 146 19.09 -13.55 1.58
CA LEU A 146 18.76 -14.40 2.74
C LEU A 146 17.96 -13.59 3.76
N ALA A 147 16.80 -14.12 4.18
CA ALA A 147 15.95 -13.49 5.16
C ALA A 147 15.41 -14.52 6.17
N MET A 148 15.10 -14.05 7.38
CA MET A 148 14.47 -14.87 8.42
C MET A 148 13.01 -14.43 8.60
N VAL A 149 12.11 -15.40 8.63
CA VAL A 149 10.68 -15.17 8.86
C VAL A 149 10.44 -14.72 10.28
N LEU A 150 9.84 -13.56 10.47
CA LEU A 150 9.48 -13.00 11.78
C LEU A 150 8.04 -13.35 12.16
N ARG A 151 7.12 -13.17 11.24
CA ARG A 151 5.67 -13.32 11.48
C ARG A 151 4.96 -13.81 10.23
N THR A 152 3.92 -14.61 10.42
CA THR A 152 3.08 -15.16 9.36
C THR A 152 1.60 -14.85 9.61
N GLY A 153 0.77 -14.95 8.59
CA GLY A 153 -0.68 -14.82 8.66
C GLY A 153 -1.16 -13.51 9.29
N PHE A 154 -2.08 -13.57 10.23
CA PHE A 154 -2.60 -12.39 10.95
C PHE A 154 -1.58 -11.72 11.89
N GLY A 155 -0.46 -12.34 12.15
CA GLY A 155 0.64 -11.72 12.90
C GLY A 155 1.43 -10.71 12.08
N THR A 156 1.39 -10.77 10.75
CA THR A 156 2.06 -9.82 9.85
C THR A 156 1.47 -8.43 9.94
N THR A 157 2.20 -7.44 9.48
CA THR A 157 1.73 -6.04 9.44
C THR A 157 0.46 -5.90 8.58
N GLN A 158 0.44 -6.51 7.39
CA GLN A 158 -0.76 -6.57 6.55
C GLN A 158 -1.89 -7.36 7.21
N GLY A 159 -1.56 -8.51 7.81
CA GLY A 159 -2.54 -9.37 8.49
C GLY A 159 -3.27 -8.66 9.62
N ARG A 160 -2.57 -7.81 10.39
CA ARG A 160 -3.19 -6.96 11.43
C ARG A 160 -4.18 -5.96 10.84
N LEU A 161 -3.86 -5.32 9.71
CA LEU A 161 -4.77 -4.41 9.02
C LEU A 161 -6.02 -5.14 8.53
N ILE A 162 -5.86 -6.30 7.89
CA ILE A 162 -6.99 -7.13 7.44
C ILE A 162 -7.84 -7.57 8.64
N ARG A 163 -7.21 -8.00 9.73
CA ARG A 163 -7.91 -8.38 10.97
C ARG A 163 -8.74 -7.22 11.53
N LEU A 164 -8.18 -6.01 11.53
CA LEU A 164 -8.90 -4.80 11.95
C LEU A 164 -10.11 -4.56 11.05
N MET A 165 -9.98 -4.67 9.73
CA MET A 165 -11.08 -4.49 8.79
C MET A 165 -12.19 -5.54 8.98
N VAL A 166 -11.82 -6.80 9.20
CA VAL A 166 -12.78 -7.91 9.31
C VAL A 166 -13.49 -7.92 10.65
N PHE A 167 -12.76 -7.71 11.76
CA PHE A 167 -13.30 -7.90 13.12
C PHE A 167 -13.76 -6.61 13.84
N THR A 168 -13.41 -5.42 13.35
CA THR A 168 -13.91 -4.16 13.95
C THR A 168 -15.41 -3.99 13.74
N ASN A 169 -16.02 -4.80 12.88
CA ASN A 169 -17.44 -4.77 12.59
C ASN A 169 -18.36 -5.27 13.70
N GLU A 170 -17.84 -5.94 14.75
CA GLU A 170 -18.69 -6.56 15.76
C GLU A 170 -19.31 -5.57 16.76
N ASN A 171 -18.75 -4.38 16.93
CA ASN A 171 -19.23 -3.39 17.90
C ASN A 171 -20.02 -2.22 17.27
N ARG A 172 -20.54 -2.37 16.05
CA ARG A 172 -21.27 -1.31 15.39
C ARG A 172 -22.72 -1.28 15.83
N VAL A 173 -22.95 -0.58 16.93
CA VAL A 173 -24.27 -0.07 17.25
C VAL A 173 -24.70 0.83 16.11
N SER A 174 -25.81 0.49 15.45
CA SER A 174 -26.45 1.35 14.45
C SER A 174 -26.82 2.66 15.17
N ALA A 175 -26.01 3.69 14.98
CA ALA A 175 -26.17 4.96 15.70
C ALA A 175 -27.50 5.67 15.36
N ASN A 176 -28.11 5.34 14.24
CA ASN A 176 -29.43 5.87 13.85
C ASN A 176 -30.60 5.31 14.68
N ASN A 177 -30.41 4.19 15.36
CA ASN A 177 -31.49 3.63 16.17
C ASN A 177 -31.89 4.55 17.32
N TRP A 178 -30.95 5.28 17.94
CA TRP A 178 -31.26 6.17 19.05
C TRP A 178 -32.12 7.36 18.60
N GLU A 179 -31.80 8.01 17.50
CA GLU A 179 -32.59 9.13 16.95
C GLU A 179 -34.01 8.66 16.58
N SER A 180 -34.13 7.48 15.96
CA SER A 180 -35.41 6.86 15.65
C SER A 180 -36.21 6.52 16.92
N PHE A 181 -35.57 6.00 17.95
CA PHE A 181 -36.25 5.75 19.23
C PHE A 181 -36.72 7.02 19.93
N VAL A 182 -35.93 8.09 19.94
CA VAL A 182 -36.31 9.40 20.48
C VAL A 182 -37.49 9.97 19.70
N PHE A 183 -37.49 9.88 18.37
CA PHE A 183 -38.60 10.30 17.53
C PHE A 183 -39.88 9.50 17.81
N ILE A 184 -39.79 8.17 17.90
CA ILE A 184 -40.93 7.30 18.28
C ILE A 184 -41.44 7.64 19.66
N ALA A 185 -40.58 7.84 20.64
CA ALA A 185 -40.96 8.23 21.99
C ALA A 185 -41.71 9.58 22.03
N PHE A 186 -41.24 10.54 21.21
CA PHE A 186 -41.93 11.83 21.06
C PHE A 186 -43.33 11.67 20.47
N LEU A 187 -43.48 10.89 19.38
CA LEU A 187 -44.80 10.58 18.79
C LEU A 187 -45.70 9.83 19.76
N LEU A 188 -45.14 8.91 20.56
CA LEU A 188 -45.89 8.14 21.54
C LEU A 188 -46.54 9.02 22.62
N ILE A 189 -45.90 10.13 23.02
CA ILE A 189 -46.48 11.10 23.97
C ILE A 189 -47.78 11.69 23.42
N PHE A 190 -47.78 12.09 22.13
CA PHE A 190 -48.99 12.61 21.47
C PHE A 190 -50.06 11.52 21.31
N ALA A 191 -49.66 10.31 20.97
CA ALA A 191 -50.58 9.18 20.85
C ALA A 191 -51.27 8.86 22.18
N ILE A 192 -50.54 8.89 23.28
CA ILE A 192 -51.11 8.67 24.63
C ILE A 192 -52.07 9.83 25.01
N ALA A 193 -51.69 11.07 24.73
CA ALA A 193 -52.54 12.23 25.00
C ALA A 193 -53.85 12.18 24.19
N ALA A 194 -53.78 11.85 22.90
CA ALA A 194 -54.96 11.68 22.04
C ALA A 194 -55.84 10.51 22.51
N SER A 195 -55.24 9.37 22.86
CA SER A 195 -55.92 8.19 23.39
C SER A 195 -56.63 8.52 24.70
N ALA A 196 -55.98 9.23 25.62
CA ALA A 196 -56.60 9.67 26.89
C ALA A 196 -57.79 10.60 26.66
N TYR A 197 -57.67 11.53 25.69
CA TYR A 197 -58.77 12.42 25.33
C TYR A 197 -59.96 11.64 24.77
N VAL A 198 -59.75 10.69 23.87
CA VAL A 198 -60.78 9.81 23.30
C VAL A 198 -61.43 8.95 24.40
N TRP A 199 -60.65 8.40 25.33
CA TRP A 199 -61.11 7.62 26.45
C TRP A 199 -62.04 8.41 27.38
N VAL A 200 -61.61 9.61 27.79
CA VAL A 200 -62.38 10.46 28.69
C VAL A 200 -63.69 10.94 28.05
N ASN A 201 -63.68 11.38 26.80
CA ASN A 201 -64.89 11.80 26.10
C ASN A 201 -65.84 10.63 25.74
N GLY A 202 -65.25 9.47 25.39
CA GLY A 202 -66.03 8.27 25.12
C GLY A 202 -66.80 7.77 26.35
N LEU A 203 -66.20 7.83 27.53
CA LEU A 203 -66.86 7.56 28.81
C LEU A 203 -68.03 8.50 29.10
N LYS A 204 -67.85 9.80 28.83
CA LYS A 204 -68.91 10.84 28.97
C LYS A 204 -70.08 10.56 28.03
N MET A 205 -69.86 9.98 26.87
CA MET A 205 -70.88 9.62 25.86
C MET A 205 -71.47 8.24 26.08
N ASN A 206 -71.22 7.53 27.21
CA ASN A 206 -71.66 6.17 27.51
C ASN A 206 -71.35 5.14 26.41
N ARG A 207 -70.23 5.25 25.70
CA ARG A 207 -69.79 4.23 24.70
C ARG A 207 -69.33 2.95 25.38
N PRO A 208 -69.53 1.79 24.74
CA PRO A 208 -69.10 0.50 25.30
C PRO A 208 -67.58 0.51 25.49
N LYS A 209 -67.11 0.14 26.67
CA LYS A 209 -65.71 0.18 27.09
C LYS A 209 -64.77 -0.62 26.14
N GLY A 210 -65.27 -1.76 25.63
CA GLY A 210 -64.52 -2.59 24.69
C GLY A 210 -64.22 -1.88 23.35
N LYS A 211 -65.20 -1.10 22.82
CA LYS A 211 -64.95 -0.28 21.62
C LYS A 211 -63.95 0.86 21.89
N LEU A 212 -64.09 1.52 23.03
CA LEU A 212 -63.18 2.57 23.45
C LEU A 212 -61.74 2.09 23.59
N MET A 213 -61.54 0.92 24.16
CA MET A 213 -60.20 0.31 24.26
C MET A 213 -59.61 0.00 22.88
N LEU A 214 -60.44 -0.51 21.98
CA LEU A 214 -59.99 -0.79 20.60
C LEU A 214 -59.64 0.50 19.85
N ASP A 215 -60.43 1.56 20.00
CA ASP A 215 -60.12 2.86 19.39
C ASP A 215 -58.79 3.46 19.94
N CYS A 216 -58.56 3.33 21.25
CA CYS A 216 -57.29 3.77 21.87
C CYS A 216 -56.08 2.97 21.36
N VAL A 217 -56.17 1.67 21.24
CA VAL A 217 -55.11 0.82 20.68
C VAL A 217 -54.84 1.16 19.23
N LEU A 218 -55.90 1.37 18.42
CA LEU A 218 -55.76 1.78 17.02
C LEU A 218 -55.06 3.14 16.86
N ILE A 219 -55.36 4.10 17.74
CA ILE A 219 -54.68 5.40 17.73
C ILE A 219 -53.19 5.22 18.01
N ILE A 220 -52.83 4.45 19.05
CA ILE A 220 -51.43 4.22 19.39
C ILE A 220 -50.67 3.49 18.24
N THR A 221 -51.28 2.46 17.69
CA THR A 221 -50.64 1.70 16.60
C THR A 221 -50.57 2.46 15.28
N SER A 222 -51.47 3.42 15.01
CA SER A 222 -51.43 4.25 13.80
C SER A 222 -50.44 5.40 13.90
N VAL A 223 -50.13 5.89 15.09
CA VAL A 223 -49.19 7.00 15.33
C VAL A 223 -47.74 6.51 15.41
N VAL A 224 -47.52 5.29 15.91
CA VAL A 224 -46.21 4.68 15.96
C VAL A 224 -46.01 3.84 14.68
N PRO A 225 -45.29 4.32 13.68
CA PRO A 225 -45.10 3.57 12.43
C PRO A 225 -44.15 2.39 12.69
N PRO A 226 -44.62 1.14 12.70
CA PRO A 226 -43.74 -0.03 12.85
C PRO A 226 -42.85 -0.22 11.61
N GLU A 227 -43.14 0.49 10.53
CA GLU A 227 -42.50 0.38 9.22
C GLU A 227 -41.23 1.21 9.11
N LEU A 228 -40.95 2.13 10.03
CA LEU A 228 -39.81 3.06 9.99
C LEU A 228 -38.45 2.39 9.87
N PRO A 229 -38.13 1.29 10.58
CA PRO A 229 -36.90 0.55 10.38
C PRO A 229 -36.81 -0.11 9.00
N MET A 230 -37.93 -0.55 8.45
CA MET A 230 -38.03 -1.17 7.13
C MET A 230 -37.79 -0.14 6.02
N GLU A 231 -38.40 1.04 6.13
CA GLU A 231 -38.20 2.15 5.18
C GLU A 231 -36.73 2.58 5.12
N LEU A 232 -36.07 2.69 6.28
CA LEU A 232 -34.64 2.99 6.34
C LEU A 232 -33.79 1.93 5.65
N SER A 233 -34.10 0.65 5.85
CA SER A 233 -33.42 -0.47 5.21
C SER A 233 -33.66 -0.45 3.69
N MET A 234 -34.86 -0.10 3.24
CA MET A 234 -35.18 0.04 1.81
C MET A 234 -34.40 1.20 1.17
N ALA A 235 -34.28 2.34 1.87
CA ALA A 235 -33.49 3.47 1.40
C ALA A 235 -31.99 3.14 1.27
N VAL A 236 -31.45 2.41 2.25
CA VAL A 236 -30.06 1.93 2.20
C VAL A 236 -29.85 0.97 1.03
N ASN A 237 -30.77 0.01 0.82
CA ASN A 237 -30.70 -0.92 -0.30
C ASN A 237 -30.82 -0.23 -1.66
N ALA A 238 -31.70 0.75 -1.81
CA ALA A 238 -31.80 1.56 -3.03
C ALA A 238 -30.49 2.31 -3.31
N SER A 239 -29.88 2.87 -2.29
CA SER A 239 -28.56 3.54 -2.37
C SER A 239 -27.45 2.56 -2.77
N LEU A 240 -27.44 1.34 -2.22
CA LEU A 240 -26.51 0.28 -2.61
C LEU A 240 -26.61 -0.09 -4.07
N VAL A 241 -27.84 -0.24 -4.58
CA VAL A 241 -28.09 -0.53 -6.00
C VAL A 241 -27.61 0.62 -6.88
N ALA A 242 -27.81 1.87 -6.44
CA ALA A 242 -27.32 3.03 -7.18
C ALA A 242 -25.79 3.08 -7.21
N LEU A 243 -25.09 2.82 -6.09
CA LEU A 243 -23.64 2.75 -6.00
C LEU A 243 -23.08 1.62 -6.89
N ALA A 244 -23.71 0.44 -6.86
CA ALA A 244 -23.30 -0.69 -7.67
C ALA A 244 -23.41 -0.40 -9.19
N LYS A 245 -24.41 0.37 -9.64
CA LYS A 245 -24.53 0.82 -11.03
C LYS A 245 -23.38 1.72 -11.47
N HIS A 246 -22.75 2.44 -10.55
CA HIS A 246 -21.58 3.26 -10.80
C HIS A 246 -20.25 2.54 -10.51
N ALA A 247 -20.28 1.21 -10.35
CA ALA A 247 -19.13 0.38 -10.02
C ALA A 247 -18.44 0.79 -8.68
N ILE A 248 -19.21 1.38 -7.76
CA ILE A 248 -18.74 1.72 -6.41
C ILE A 248 -19.10 0.58 -5.47
N PHE A 249 -18.08 -0.05 -4.91
CA PHE A 249 -18.25 -1.15 -3.96
C PHE A 249 -18.38 -0.60 -2.53
N CYS A 250 -19.49 -0.91 -1.87
CA CYS A 250 -19.74 -0.48 -0.49
C CYS A 250 -19.52 -1.63 0.48
N THR A 251 -18.50 -1.53 1.33
CA THR A 251 -18.17 -2.53 2.35
C THR A 251 -19.05 -2.43 3.58
N GLU A 252 -19.61 -1.24 3.87
CA GLU A 252 -20.35 -0.93 5.09
C GLU A 252 -21.66 -0.19 4.81
N PRO A 253 -22.72 -0.93 4.44
CA PRO A 253 -24.02 -0.36 4.11
C PRO A 253 -24.62 0.56 5.19
N PHE A 254 -24.36 0.24 6.47
CA PHE A 254 -24.89 0.99 7.62
C PHE A 254 -24.32 2.40 7.73
N ARG A 255 -23.24 2.73 7.01
CA ARG A 255 -22.66 4.08 6.96
C ARG A 255 -23.30 4.98 5.90
N ILE A 256 -24.08 4.42 4.97
CA ILE A 256 -24.71 5.20 3.90
C ILE A 256 -25.55 6.37 4.42
N PRO A 257 -26.38 6.23 5.47
CA PRO A 257 -27.14 7.34 6.01
C PRO A 257 -26.27 8.49 6.55
N TYR A 258 -25.04 8.18 6.98
CA TYR A 258 -24.10 9.22 7.44
C TYR A 258 -23.47 10.00 6.29
N ALA A 259 -23.45 9.46 5.08
CA ALA A 259 -22.90 10.15 3.92
C ALA A 259 -23.63 11.46 3.61
N GLY A 260 -24.91 11.60 4.02
CA GLY A 260 -25.68 12.83 3.93
C GLY A 260 -25.33 13.90 5.00
N ARG A 261 -24.49 13.58 5.97
CA ARG A 261 -24.12 14.46 7.10
C ARG A 261 -22.60 14.71 7.17
N VAL A 262 -21.93 14.67 6.02
CA VAL A 262 -20.48 14.86 5.95
C VAL A 262 -20.15 16.33 6.14
N ASP A 263 -19.45 16.68 7.22
CA ASP A 263 -18.94 18.02 7.51
C ASP A 263 -17.46 18.17 7.08
N VAL A 264 -16.70 17.07 7.11
CA VAL A 264 -15.26 17.05 6.79
C VAL A 264 -14.97 15.90 5.84
N CYS A 265 -14.31 16.20 4.72
CA CYS A 265 -13.80 15.23 3.77
C CYS A 265 -12.28 15.15 3.90
N CYS A 266 -11.76 13.96 4.17
CA CYS A 266 -10.32 13.68 4.18
C CYS A 266 -9.97 12.91 2.91
N PHE A 267 -9.02 13.43 2.14
CA PHE A 267 -8.54 12.80 0.92
C PHE A 267 -7.15 12.22 1.17
N ASP A 268 -6.91 11.02 0.66
CA ASP A 268 -5.56 10.48 0.58
C ASP A 268 -4.77 11.28 -0.48
N LYS A 269 -3.46 11.43 -0.27
CA LYS A 269 -2.59 12.17 -1.21
C LYS A 269 -2.24 11.28 -2.40
N THR A 270 -1.62 10.16 -2.13
CA THR A 270 -1.01 9.28 -3.14
C THR A 270 -2.07 8.46 -3.87
N GLY A 271 -2.10 8.52 -5.19
CA GLY A 271 -3.10 7.81 -6.00
C GLY A 271 -4.51 8.42 -6.02
N THR A 272 -4.76 9.51 -5.25
CA THR A 272 -6.05 10.22 -5.21
C THR A 272 -5.90 11.68 -5.66
N ILE A 273 -5.07 12.47 -4.95
CA ILE A 273 -4.77 13.86 -5.33
C ILE A 273 -3.60 13.90 -6.31
N THR A 274 -2.63 13.00 -6.12
CA THR A 274 -1.48 12.83 -7.02
C THR A 274 -1.62 11.54 -7.83
N GLY A 275 -0.98 11.48 -9.00
CA GLY A 275 -0.77 10.24 -9.74
C GLY A 275 0.23 9.33 -9.00
N GLU A 276 0.32 8.09 -9.46
CA GLU A 276 1.32 7.12 -8.98
C GLU A 276 2.66 7.28 -9.71
N ASP A 277 2.63 7.94 -10.88
CA ASP A 277 3.81 8.16 -11.69
C ASP A 277 4.60 9.39 -11.21
N LEU A 278 5.92 9.22 -11.15
CA LEU A 278 6.87 10.29 -10.86
C LEU A 278 7.22 11.02 -12.16
N GLU A 279 7.29 12.34 -12.12
CA GLU A 279 7.73 13.18 -13.23
C GLU A 279 8.96 13.99 -12.84
N VAL A 280 9.94 14.04 -13.71
CA VAL A 280 11.13 14.88 -13.53
C VAL A 280 10.80 16.29 -13.99
N GLN A 281 10.71 17.22 -13.03
CA GLN A 281 10.39 18.63 -13.33
C GLN A 281 11.57 19.38 -13.96
N GLY A 282 12.79 18.97 -13.65
CA GLY A 282 13.98 19.60 -14.19
C GLY A 282 15.23 19.26 -13.38
N ILE A 283 16.33 19.85 -13.80
CA ILE A 283 17.66 19.67 -13.23
C ILE A 283 18.18 21.03 -12.79
N VAL A 284 18.73 21.10 -11.59
CA VAL A 284 19.35 22.31 -11.00
C VAL A 284 20.84 22.06 -10.81
N GLY A 285 21.63 23.11 -10.80
CA GLY A 285 23.08 23.02 -10.53
C GLY A 285 23.92 22.55 -11.71
N THR A 286 23.39 22.64 -12.93
CA THR A 286 24.17 22.30 -14.13
C THR A 286 24.97 23.50 -14.62
N THR A 287 26.28 23.31 -14.82
CA THR A 287 27.12 24.31 -15.49
C THR A 287 27.44 23.84 -16.91
N SER A 288 27.34 24.74 -17.87
CA SER A 288 27.73 24.43 -19.26
C SER A 288 29.26 24.29 -19.45
N ASN A 289 30.07 24.90 -18.57
CA ASN A 289 31.52 25.01 -18.75
C ASN A 289 32.39 24.78 -17.52
N GLY A 290 31.84 24.21 -16.43
CA GLY A 290 32.65 23.82 -15.25
C GLY A 290 33.28 24.96 -14.43
N SER A 291 33.21 26.19 -14.90
CA SER A 291 33.83 27.38 -14.29
C SER A 291 32.83 28.41 -13.77
N GLU A 292 31.54 28.24 -14.06
CA GLU A 292 30.49 29.14 -13.61
C GLU A 292 29.84 28.63 -12.32
N PRO A 293 29.36 29.53 -11.46
CA PRO A 293 28.62 29.12 -10.27
C PRO A 293 27.39 28.28 -10.66
N LEU A 294 27.07 27.30 -9.84
CA LEU A 294 25.90 26.45 -9.99
C LEU A 294 24.66 27.32 -10.21
N SER A 295 23.94 27.08 -11.31
CA SER A 295 22.71 27.80 -11.59
C SER A 295 21.57 27.28 -10.72
N ASP A 296 20.88 28.18 -10.02
CA ASP A 296 19.65 27.86 -9.26
C ASP A 296 18.42 27.75 -10.17
N THR A 297 18.59 27.94 -11.48
CA THR A 297 17.48 27.83 -12.46
C THR A 297 17.22 26.38 -12.82
N LEU A 298 15.93 26.04 -12.85
CA LEU A 298 15.47 24.73 -13.27
C LEU A 298 15.63 24.59 -14.79
N VAL A 299 16.40 23.61 -15.23
CA VAL A 299 16.66 23.30 -16.63
C VAL A 299 15.89 22.05 -17.04
N ASP A 300 15.23 22.10 -18.20
CA ASP A 300 14.56 20.92 -18.74
C ASP A 300 15.57 19.78 -18.96
N PRO A 301 15.26 18.53 -18.55
CA PRO A 301 16.17 17.40 -18.69
C PRO A 301 16.68 17.17 -20.11
N THR A 302 15.85 17.47 -21.13
CA THR A 302 16.22 17.32 -22.54
C THR A 302 17.26 18.35 -23.00
N GLN A 303 17.33 19.50 -22.32
CA GLN A 303 18.26 20.60 -22.58
C GLN A 303 19.51 20.54 -21.69
N ALA A 304 19.61 19.57 -20.80
CA ALA A 304 20.74 19.40 -19.92
C ALA A 304 22.04 19.18 -20.72
N SER A 305 23.19 19.56 -20.12
CA SER A 305 24.50 19.38 -20.73
C SER A 305 24.77 17.89 -21.02
N THR A 306 25.60 17.64 -22.04
CA THR A 306 26.00 16.27 -22.40
C THR A 306 26.62 15.53 -21.23
N THR A 307 27.40 16.20 -20.40
CA THR A 307 28.02 15.63 -19.20
C THR A 307 26.94 15.21 -18.18
N THR A 308 25.95 16.06 -17.93
CA THR A 308 24.85 15.75 -17.01
C THR A 308 24.03 14.56 -17.52
N LYS A 309 23.69 14.53 -18.81
CA LYS A 309 23.00 13.39 -19.43
C LYS A 309 23.80 12.09 -19.29
N LEU A 310 25.13 12.15 -19.49
CA LEU A 310 26.01 10.98 -19.32
C LEU A 310 26.06 10.48 -17.88
N VAL A 311 26.08 11.37 -16.89
CA VAL A 311 26.06 10.98 -15.48
C VAL A 311 24.73 10.33 -15.13
N LEU A 312 23.58 10.92 -15.52
CA LEU A 312 22.27 10.34 -15.31
C LEU A 312 22.11 8.98 -16.01
N ALA A 313 22.66 8.85 -17.24
CA ALA A 313 22.64 7.61 -18.00
C ALA A 313 23.56 6.52 -17.42
N ALA A 314 24.60 6.88 -16.69
CA ALA A 314 25.57 5.94 -16.12
C ALA A 314 25.25 5.56 -14.67
N ALA A 315 24.78 6.51 -13.84
CA ALA A 315 24.63 6.33 -12.39
C ALA A 315 23.26 5.74 -12.02
N HIS A 316 22.96 4.52 -12.43
CA HIS A 316 21.73 3.82 -12.08
C HIS A 316 21.93 2.31 -11.89
N SER A 317 20.97 1.67 -11.23
CA SER A 317 20.93 0.22 -10.98
C SER A 317 19.93 -0.54 -11.87
N LEU A 318 19.35 0.11 -12.89
CA LEU A 318 18.38 -0.49 -13.80
C LEU A 318 19.00 -1.64 -14.58
N VAL A 319 18.25 -2.73 -14.70
CA VAL A 319 18.61 -3.93 -15.49
C VAL A 319 17.42 -4.37 -16.34
N ILE A 320 17.67 -5.12 -17.39
CA ILE A 320 16.61 -5.75 -18.19
C ILE A 320 16.44 -7.19 -17.69
N VAL A 321 15.21 -7.53 -17.37
CA VAL A 321 14.78 -8.89 -17.00
C VAL A 321 13.51 -9.18 -17.78
N ASP A 322 13.48 -10.28 -18.53
CA ASP A 322 12.32 -10.67 -19.38
C ASP A 322 11.83 -9.55 -20.32
N ASP A 323 12.75 -8.84 -20.97
CA ASP A 323 12.51 -7.69 -21.85
C ASP A 323 11.88 -6.46 -21.17
N GLU A 324 11.76 -6.46 -19.84
CA GLU A 324 11.32 -5.31 -19.06
C GLU A 324 12.47 -4.65 -18.31
N VAL A 325 12.45 -3.30 -18.26
CA VAL A 325 13.39 -2.53 -17.45
C VAL A 325 12.96 -2.60 -15.99
N VAL A 326 13.84 -3.14 -15.16
CA VAL A 326 13.60 -3.37 -13.74
C VAL A 326 14.56 -2.56 -12.89
N GLY A 327 14.07 -2.04 -11.78
CA GLY A 327 14.85 -1.28 -10.80
C GLY A 327 14.04 -0.16 -10.17
N ASP A 328 14.72 0.85 -9.65
CA ASP A 328 14.10 2.00 -9.01
C ASP A 328 13.28 2.82 -10.02
N PRO A 329 11.98 3.04 -9.81
CA PRO A 329 11.14 3.88 -10.67
C PRO A 329 11.67 5.31 -10.83
N MET A 330 12.30 5.90 -9.82
CA MET A 330 12.90 7.24 -9.92
C MET A 330 14.06 7.25 -10.91
N GLU A 331 14.92 6.23 -10.89
CA GLU A 331 16.02 6.08 -11.85
C GLU A 331 15.49 5.89 -13.26
N ARG A 332 14.46 5.08 -13.41
CA ARG A 332 13.80 4.84 -14.70
C ARG A 332 13.25 6.14 -15.29
N ARG A 333 12.49 6.91 -14.49
CA ARG A 333 11.93 8.19 -14.94
C ARG A 333 13.02 9.23 -15.25
N ALA A 334 14.08 9.27 -14.45
CA ALA A 334 15.23 10.15 -14.71
C ALA A 334 15.90 9.81 -16.06
N LEU A 335 16.06 8.52 -16.36
CA LEU A 335 16.64 8.07 -17.62
C LEU A 335 15.72 8.38 -18.81
N GLU A 336 14.42 8.10 -18.69
CA GLU A 336 13.41 8.39 -19.71
C GLU A 336 13.33 9.90 -19.99
N SER A 337 13.44 10.75 -18.97
CA SER A 337 13.34 12.21 -19.09
C SER A 337 14.47 12.82 -19.94
N ILE A 338 15.64 12.21 -19.96
CA ILE A 338 16.78 12.64 -20.82
C ILE A 338 16.77 11.96 -22.18
N GLY A 339 15.73 11.15 -22.49
CA GLY A 339 15.60 10.45 -23.78
C GLY A 339 16.57 9.29 -23.96
N TRP A 340 16.91 8.57 -22.88
CA TRP A 340 17.79 7.42 -22.92
C TRP A 340 17.08 6.12 -22.54
N THR A 341 17.54 5.00 -23.04
CA THR A 341 16.97 3.66 -22.80
C THR A 341 18.05 2.65 -22.47
N VAL A 342 17.70 1.69 -21.58
CA VAL A 342 18.55 0.54 -21.25
C VAL A 342 18.38 -0.52 -22.33
N LYS A 343 19.48 -1.14 -22.75
CA LYS A 343 19.52 -2.28 -23.67
C LYS A 343 20.20 -3.49 -23.01
N PRO A 344 19.95 -4.70 -23.49
CA PRO A 344 20.62 -5.89 -22.99
C PRO A 344 22.16 -5.76 -22.98
N GLY A 345 22.80 -6.31 -21.95
CA GLY A 345 24.27 -6.24 -21.78
C GLY A 345 24.77 -4.97 -21.12
N ASP A 346 23.94 -4.32 -20.31
CA ASP A 346 24.28 -3.09 -19.57
C ASP A 346 24.72 -1.92 -20.46
N VAL A 347 24.13 -1.84 -21.62
CA VAL A 347 24.35 -0.77 -22.59
C VAL A 347 23.18 0.21 -22.51
N ILE A 348 23.46 1.47 -22.31
CA ILE A 348 22.49 2.55 -22.26
C ILE A 348 22.68 3.41 -23.51
N CYS A 349 21.61 3.64 -24.25
CA CYS A 349 21.63 4.34 -25.50
C CYS A 349 20.73 5.57 -25.47
N SER A 350 21.22 6.67 -26.08
CA SER A 350 20.38 7.81 -26.41
C SER A 350 19.41 7.46 -27.54
N ASN A 351 18.20 7.96 -27.49
CA ASN A 351 17.18 7.79 -28.52
C ASN A 351 17.42 8.68 -29.74
N GLU A 352 18.43 9.55 -29.72
CA GLU A 352 18.80 10.40 -30.85
C GLU A 352 19.46 9.59 -31.98
N ALA A 353 19.26 9.97 -33.24
CA ALA A 353 19.71 9.23 -34.44
C ALA A 353 21.23 9.01 -34.54
N LYS A 354 22.03 9.82 -33.84
CA LYS A 354 23.50 9.66 -33.67
C LYS A 354 23.85 9.58 -32.19
N GLY A 355 23.01 8.85 -31.42
CA GLY A 355 23.03 8.89 -29.98
C GLY A 355 24.32 8.34 -29.39
N SER A 356 24.73 8.98 -28.29
CA SER A 356 25.78 8.49 -27.43
C SER A 356 25.38 7.17 -26.81
N GLN A 357 26.35 6.31 -26.55
CA GLN A 357 26.16 5.05 -25.81
C GLN A 357 27.06 5.07 -24.59
N VAL A 358 26.62 4.39 -23.54
CA VAL A 358 27.39 4.16 -22.32
C VAL A 358 27.28 2.69 -21.98
N LYS A 359 28.40 2.01 -21.73
CA LYS A 359 28.39 0.64 -21.24
C LYS A 359 28.83 0.60 -19.80
N ILE A 360 27.96 0.16 -18.89
CA ILE A 360 28.31 -0.01 -17.48
C ILE A 360 29.16 -1.26 -17.33
N GLN A 361 30.36 -1.11 -16.78
CA GLN A 361 31.30 -2.21 -16.52
C GLN A 361 31.11 -2.78 -15.11
N THR A 362 30.95 -1.87 -14.13
CA THR A 362 30.81 -2.26 -12.73
C THR A 362 29.87 -1.30 -12.03
N ARG A 363 29.01 -1.85 -11.17
CA ARG A 363 28.13 -1.09 -10.28
C ARG A 363 28.56 -1.31 -8.85
N PHE A 364 28.78 -0.23 -8.14
CA PHE A 364 28.86 -0.20 -6.69
C PHE A 364 27.50 0.28 -6.18
N LEU A 365 26.66 -0.65 -5.80
CA LEU A 365 25.27 -0.37 -5.43
C LEU A 365 25.17 0.61 -4.25
N PHE A 366 23.98 1.16 -4.06
CA PHE A 366 23.74 2.11 -2.99
C PHE A 366 24.02 1.48 -1.63
N SER A 367 24.76 2.19 -0.80
CA SER A 367 25.02 1.84 0.59
C SER A 367 24.45 2.93 1.50
N SER A 368 23.61 2.55 2.46
CA SER A 368 23.04 3.49 3.43
C SER A 368 24.09 4.13 4.31
N ALA A 369 25.19 3.45 4.58
CA ALA A 369 26.33 4.01 5.34
C ALA A 369 27.05 5.11 4.59
N LEU A 370 27.15 4.99 3.25
CA LEU A 370 27.81 5.94 2.38
C LEU A 370 26.83 6.93 1.74
N LYS A 371 25.53 6.66 1.81
CA LYS A 371 24.42 7.41 1.20
C LYS A 371 24.63 7.74 -0.29
N ARG A 372 25.34 6.87 -1.00
CA ARG A 372 25.66 7.03 -2.42
C ARG A 372 25.84 5.69 -3.11
N MET A 373 25.68 5.70 -4.41
CA MET A 373 26.10 4.64 -5.32
C MET A 373 27.08 5.19 -6.37
N SER A 374 27.91 4.32 -6.92
CA SER A 374 28.85 4.70 -7.99
C SER A 374 28.85 3.65 -9.08
N THR A 375 29.11 4.06 -10.30
CA THR A 375 29.29 3.17 -11.43
C THR A 375 30.57 3.50 -12.18
N LEU A 376 31.17 2.47 -12.73
CA LEU A 376 32.27 2.59 -13.66
C LEU A 376 31.77 2.21 -15.05
N SER A 377 31.78 3.16 -15.95
CA SER A 377 31.18 3.02 -17.30
C SER A 377 32.20 3.33 -18.36
N GLN A 378 32.08 2.69 -19.52
CA GLN A 378 32.92 2.94 -20.67
C GLN A 378 32.16 3.69 -21.74
N LEU A 379 32.78 4.75 -22.29
CA LEU A 379 32.29 5.52 -23.42
C LEU A 379 32.81 4.90 -24.70
N PRO A 380 31.94 4.45 -25.62
CA PRO A 380 32.40 3.79 -26.87
C PRO A 380 33.22 4.70 -27.79
N SER A 381 32.96 6.01 -27.76
CA SER A 381 33.58 6.99 -28.64
C SER A 381 35.10 7.10 -28.50
N ASN A 382 35.63 6.92 -27.29
CA ASN A 382 37.06 7.12 -27.02
C ASN A 382 37.65 6.09 -26.05
N LYS A 383 36.92 5.04 -25.71
CA LYS A 383 37.27 4.02 -24.68
C LYS A 383 37.61 4.60 -23.30
N GLN A 384 37.26 5.86 -23.04
CA GLN A 384 37.46 6.48 -21.73
C GLN A 384 36.54 5.85 -20.72
N LEU A 385 37.02 5.75 -19.48
CA LEU A 385 36.24 5.32 -18.32
C LEU A 385 35.61 6.55 -17.68
N LEU A 386 34.31 6.45 -17.41
CA LEU A 386 33.53 7.42 -16.68
C LEU A 386 33.17 6.83 -15.33
N ALA A 387 33.61 7.46 -14.26
CA ALA A 387 33.10 7.18 -12.92
C ALA A 387 31.97 8.16 -12.62
N ALA A 388 30.76 7.64 -12.48
CA ALA A 388 29.59 8.43 -12.15
C ALA A 388 29.08 8.05 -10.75
N THR A 389 28.77 9.07 -9.95
CA THR A 389 28.27 8.87 -8.57
C THR A 389 26.99 9.66 -8.36
N LYS A 390 26.01 9.05 -7.71
CA LYS A 390 24.80 9.71 -7.22
C LYS A 390 24.57 9.36 -5.77
N GLY A 391 23.90 10.24 -5.04
CA GLY A 391 23.57 10.05 -3.62
C GLY A 391 22.89 11.25 -3.02
N ALA A 392 22.77 11.25 -1.70
CA ALA A 392 22.21 12.38 -0.96
C ALA A 392 23.03 13.65 -1.24
N PRO A 393 22.39 14.81 -1.48
CA PRO A 393 23.08 16.05 -1.83
C PRO A 393 24.17 16.43 -0.81
N GLU A 394 23.90 16.20 0.47
CA GLU A 394 24.82 16.52 1.57
C GLU A 394 26.11 15.69 1.51
N ASP A 395 26.01 14.45 1.07
CA ASP A 395 27.15 13.52 1.03
C ASP A 395 27.90 13.54 -0.31
N VAL A 396 27.29 14.03 -1.39
CA VAL A 396 27.92 14.14 -2.70
C VAL A 396 28.47 15.55 -2.96
N SER A 397 27.74 16.60 -2.55
CA SER A 397 28.10 18.00 -2.83
C SER A 397 29.16 18.58 -1.90
N TYR A 398 29.23 18.14 -0.64
CA TYR A 398 30.02 18.79 0.42
C TYR A 398 31.35 18.12 0.77
N LYS A 399 31.73 17.03 0.15
CA LYS A 399 33.08 16.49 0.32
C LYS A 399 33.97 16.99 -0.81
N PRO A 400 34.80 18.03 -0.57
CA PRO A 400 35.84 18.32 -1.52
C PRO A 400 36.69 17.05 -1.65
N LEU A 401 36.86 16.53 -2.85
CA LEU A 401 37.84 15.51 -3.16
C LEU A 401 39.24 16.11 -3.00
N THR A 402 39.63 16.40 -1.77
CA THR A 402 41.04 16.53 -1.46
C THR A 402 41.59 15.11 -1.43
N LEU A 403 42.00 14.62 -2.58
CA LEU A 403 43.01 13.57 -2.62
C LEU A 403 44.18 14.06 -1.79
N PRO A 404 44.65 13.33 -0.76
CA PRO A 404 45.88 13.69 -0.07
C PRO A 404 47.00 13.65 -1.10
N THR A 405 47.44 14.82 -1.53
CA THR A 405 48.63 15.00 -2.34
C THR A 405 49.88 14.92 -1.44
N THR A 406 50.05 13.83 -0.71
CA THR A 406 51.32 13.47 -0.16
C THR A 406 51.92 12.38 -1.00
N PRO A 407 52.96 12.66 -1.80
CA PRO A 407 53.75 11.60 -2.37
C PRO A 407 54.43 10.87 -1.21
N TYR A 408 54.06 9.62 -1.01
CA TYR A 408 54.95 8.75 -0.26
C TYR A 408 56.18 8.53 -1.12
N GLY A 409 57.28 9.15 -0.70
CA GLY A 409 58.62 8.78 -1.13
C GLY A 409 59.04 7.44 -0.54
#